data_ada567b3c341fa63f8fc3d025d355597
#
_entry.id   ada567b3c341fa63f8fc3d025d355597
#
_cell.length_a   1.000
_cell.length_b   1.000
_cell.length_c   1.000
_cell.angle_alpha   90.00
_cell.angle_beta   90.00
_cell.angle_gamma   90.00
#
_symmetry.space_group_name_H-M   'P 1'
#
loop_
_entity.id
_entity.type
_entity.pdbx_description
1 polymer ?
#
loop_
_entity_poly.entity_id
_entity_poly.type
_entity_poly.pdbx_seq_one_letter_code
_entity_poly.pdbx_strand_id
1 'polypeptide(L)'
;MGLDRIAVSSLAFGMRTSPAVSELSVRLADGSVDTCRVLLDSQQVSVKSVLLDRGAYSYLTGPAEAESGTSAGTTEASAPWTVRVGRVALTDNSVEYGRLGHRPAAGFDPAFIALAPLDLTIDSVYNRGADIALQIRRTAFTERCGLSVRDLTGRFGMDASGIVLSGLDLQTAFSRIRAELTAGAGILKLEPASPLDAALSADLNTKDLKYLSPEAVPPVLDDRTVRLSFSAAGTLGDLGKTQLEISSPGHLDLKADAAAKNLLDANRMEASARFEGDFRD
;
A
#
# COMPACT_ATOMS: atom_id res chain seq x y z
N MET A 1 -29.54 15.77 -5.36
CA MET A 1 -30.10 15.16 -4.13
C MET A 1 -29.04 15.25 -3.05
N GLY A 2 -29.38 15.69 -1.83
CA GLY A 2 -28.43 15.81 -0.72
C GLY A 2 -29.04 15.25 0.54
N LEU A 3 -28.18 14.65 1.38
CA LEU A 3 -28.50 14.15 2.71
C LEU A 3 -27.55 14.81 3.69
N ASP A 4 -28.06 15.31 4.82
CA ASP A 4 -27.21 15.98 5.81
C ASP A 4 -26.43 14.97 6.64
N ARG A 5 -27.08 13.91 7.09
CA ARG A 5 -26.42 12.85 7.87
C ARG A 5 -27.16 11.52 7.73
N ILE A 6 -26.37 10.46 7.59
CA ILE A 6 -26.79 9.07 7.75
C ILE A 6 -26.01 8.51 8.92
N ALA A 7 -26.71 7.91 9.89
CA ALA A 7 -26.06 7.17 10.97
C ALA A 7 -26.57 5.73 10.94
N VAL A 8 -25.67 4.79 11.19
CA VAL A 8 -25.96 3.35 11.22
C VAL A 8 -25.40 2.78 12.51
N SER A 9 -26.20 2.02 13.22
CA SER A 9 -25.77 1.27 14.40
C SER A 9 -26.09 -0.20 14.20
N SER A 10 -25.16 -1.06 14.59
CA SER A 10 -25.33 -2.52 14.59
C SER A 10 -25.65 -3.09 13.19
N LEU A 11 -24.90 -2.69 12.17
CA LEU A 11 -24.99 -3.28 10.82
C LEU A 11 -24.24 -4.63 10.78
N ALA A 12 -24.90 -5.64 10.23
CA ALA A 12 -24.25 -6.88 9.82
C ALA A 12 -24.70 -7.23 8.41
N PHE A 13 -23.74 -7.45 7.53
CA PHE A 13 -23.96 -7.81 6.14
C PHE A 13 -22.99 -8.92 5.74
N GLY A 14 -23.50 -9.93 5.06
CA GLY A 14 -22.69 -11.00 4.49
C GLY A 14 -23.15 -11.32 3.07
N MET A 15 -22.21 -11.49 2.17
CA MET A 15 -22.48 -11.89 0.80
C MET A 15 -21.50 -12.98 0.38
N ARG A 16 -22.03 -14.03 -0.22
CA ARG A 16 -21.25 -15.07 -0.89
C ARG A 16 -21.72 -15.14 -2.33
N THR A 17 -20.85 -14.84 -3.26
CA THR A 17 -21.23 -14.71 -4.70
C THR A 17 -21.39 -16.05 -5.40
N SER A 18 -20.68 -17.09 -4.95
CA SER A 18 -20.81 -18.50 -5.37
C SER A 18 -20.01 -19.35 -4.36
N PRO A 19 -20.28 -20.66 -4.19
CA PRO A 19 -19.51 -21.50 -3.28
C PRO A 19 -18.00 -21.50 -3.53
N ALA A 20 -17.56 -21.09 -4.70
CA ALA A 20 -16.15 -21.10 -5.10
C ALA A 20 -15.52 -19.72 -5.25
N VAL A 21 -16.27 -18.60 -5.19
CA VAL A 21 -15.76 -17.33 -5.76
C VAL A 21 -15.29 -16.34 -4.71
N SER A 22 -16.14 -15.88 -3.80
CA SER A 22 -15.70 -14.91 -2.79
C SER A 22 -16.70 -14.79 -1.65
N GLU A 23 -16.22 -14.44 -0.49
CA GLU A 23 -17.02 -14.15 0.70
C GLU A 23 -16.69 -12.75 1.21
N LEU A 24 -17.70 -11.89 1.31
CA LEU A 24 -17.62 -10.58 1.93
C LEU A 24 -18.45 -10.58 3.21
N SER A 25 -17.86 -10.20 4.33
CA SER A 25 -18.52 -10.00 5.60
C SER A 25 -18.21 -8.62 6.14
N VAL A 26 -19.25 -7.90 6.55
CA VAL A 26 -19.16 -6.57 7.17
C VAL A 26 -19.96 -6.58 8.45
N ARG A 27 -19.33 -6.24 9.55
CA ARG A 27 -20.01 -5.92 10.83
C ARG A 27 -19.56 -4.54 11.25
N LEU A 28 -20.46 -3.70 11.67
CA LEU A 28 -20.18 -2.34 12.08
C LEU A 28 -20.99 -2.03 13.34
N ALA A 29 -20.32 -1.65 14.41
CA ALA A 29 -21.01 -1.23 15.62
C ALA A 29 -21.64 0.15 15.42
N ASP A 30 -20.86 1.13 15.00
CA ASP A 30 -21.34 2.49 14.76
C ASP A 30 -20.70 3.07 13.50
N GLY A 31 -21.50 3.77 12.70
CA GLY A 31 -21.03 4.47 11.52
C GLY A 31 -21.83 5.70 11.20
N SER A 32 -21.20 6.70 10.60
CA SER A 32 -21.90 7.86 10.09
C SER A 32 -21.28 8.39 8.80
N VAL A 33 -22.14 8.92 7.96
CA VAL A 33 -21.80 9.67 6.75
C VAL A 33 -22.41 11.04 6.87
N ASP A 34 -21.58 12.07 6.91
CA ASP A 34 -22.04 13.45 6.99
C ASP A 34 -22.03 14.11 5.62
N THR A 35 -23.08 14.84 5.32
CA THR A 35 -23.26 15.65 4.11
C THR A 35 -22.89 14.90 2.83
N CYS A 36 -23.80 14.05 2.38
CA CYS A 36 -23.68 13.37 1.09
C CYS A 36 -24.48 14.13 0.02
N ARG A 37 -23.82 14.54 -1.05
CA ARG A 37 -24.44 15.16 -2.21
C ARG A 37 -24.16 14.33 -3.46
N VAL A 38 -25.19 13.96 -4.18
CA VAL A 38 -25.11 13.24 -5.44
C VAL A 38 -25.71 14.12 -6.55
N LEU A 39 -24.91 14.40 -7.57
CA LEU A 39 -25.29 15.15 -8.77
C LEU A 39 -25.25 14.17 -9.97
N LEU A 40 -26.42 13.69 -10.37
CA LEU A 40 -26.54 12.67 -11.42
C LEU A 40 -26.11 13.23 -12.80
N ASP A 41 -26.51 14.47 -13.11
CA ASP A 41 -26.21 15.09 -14.41
C ASP A 41 -24.70 15.27 -14.65
N SER A 42 -23.95 15.52 -13.61
CA SER A 42 -22.47 15.69 -13.66
C SER A 42 -21.71 14.49 -13.15
N GLN A 43 -22.39 13.42 -12.78
CA GLN A 43 -21.82 12.18 -12.25
C GLN A 43 -20.85 12.45 -11.09
N GLN A 44 -21.30 13.21 -10.10
CA GLN A 44 -20.47 13.58 -8.94
C GLN A 44 -21.08 13.10 -7.63
N VAL A 45 -20.23 12.57 -6.76
CA VAL A 45 -20.53 12.27 -5.38
C VAL A 45 -19.56 13.06 -4.50
N SER A 46 -20.12 13.81 -3.55
CA SER A 46 -19.35 14.54 -2.55
C SER A 46 -19.81 14.14 -1.16
N VAL A 47 -18.91 13.74 -0.32
CA VAL A 47 -19.15 13.36 1.07
C VAL A 47 -18.23 14.19 1.96
N LYS A 48 -18.76 14.81 3.00
CA LYS A 48 -17.95 15.60 3.94
C LYS A 48 -17.10 14.67 4.81
N SER A 49 -17.71 13.68 5.44
CA SER A 49 -16.98 12.69 6.23
C SER A 49 -17.67 11.35 6.30
N VAL A 50 -16.85 10.30 6.43
CA VAL A 50 -17.25 8.92 6.74
C VAL A 50 -16.53 8.52 8.01
N LEU A 51 -17.28 8.15 9.04
CA LEU A 51 -16.76 7.72 10.34
C LEU A 51 -17.25 6.29 10.61
N LEU A 52 -16.33 5.37 10.90
CA LEU A 52 -16.64 3.97 11.18
C LEU A 52 -15.94 3.57 12.48
N ASP A 53 -16.71 3.08 13.44
CA ASP A 53 -16.22 2.71 14.76
C ASP A 53 -16.52 1.24 15.05
N ARG A 54 -15.51 0.51 15.52
CA ARG A 54 -15.59 -0.92 15.85
C ARG A 54 -16.20 -1.77 14.73
N GLY A 55 -15.70 -1.55 13.50
CA GLY A 55 -16.08 -2.34 12.33
C GLY A 55 -15.18 -3.58 12.18
N ALA A 56 -15.77 -4.65 11.66
CA ALA A 56 -15.04 -5.83 11.21
C ALA A 56 -15.38 -6.12 9.75
N TYR A 57 -14.36 -6.13 8.91
CA TYR A 57 -14.46 -6.30 7.46
C TYR A 57 -13.63 -7.50 7.05
N SER A 58 -14.24 -8.48 6.40
CA SER A 58 -13.55 -9.65 5.88
C SER A 58 -13.89 -9.83 4.41
N TYR A 59 -12.86 -9.98 3.57
CA TYR A 59 -13.01 -10.32 2.17
C TYR A 59 -12.10 -11.50 1.83
N LEU A 60 -12.72 -12.66 1.60
CA LEU A 60 -12.03 -13.89 1.28
C LEU A 60 -12.33 -14.28 -0.17
N THR A 61 -11.29 -14.36 -0.99
CA THR A 61 -11.40 -14.78 -2.40
C THR A 61 -11.45 -16.30 -2.47
N GLY A 62 -12.28 -16.82 -3.36
CA GLY A 62 -12.28 -18.26 -3.71
C GLY A 62 -11.01 -18.68 -4.45
N PRO A 63 -10.85 -19.99 -4.72
CA PRO A 63 -9.81 -20.46 -5.63
C PRO A 63 -9.96 -19.76 -6.98
N ALA A 64 -8.84 -19.29 -7.55
CA ALA A 64 -8.85 -18.68 -8.87
C ALA A 64 -9.40 -19.69 -9.87
N GLU A 65 -10.59 -19.44 -10.42
CA GLU A 65 -11.01 -20.14 -11.62
C GLU A 65 -10.02 -19.73 -12.73
N ALA A 66 -9.45 -20.71 -13.42
CA ALA A 66 -8.71 -20.47 -14.63
C ALA A 66 -9.60 -19.57 -15.52
N GLU A 67 -9.09 -18.41 -15.91
CA GLU A 67 -9.81 -17.38 -16.66
C GLU A 67 -10.53 -18.02 -17.85
N SER A 68 -11.78 -18.41 -17.66
CA SER A 68 -12.71 -18.61 -18.74
C SER A 68 -13.10 -17.22 -19.21
N GLY A 69 -12.52 -16.81 -20.33
CA GLY A 69 -12.67 -15.52 -20.95
C GLY A 69 -14.12 -15.07 -20.99
N THR A 70 -14.50 -14.25 -20.06
CA THR A 70 -15.77 -13.53 -20.12
C THR A 70 -15.50 -12.30 -20.95
N SER A 71 -15.99 -12.36 -22.18
CA SER A 71 -16.09 -11.24 -23.10
C SER A 71 -16.52 -9.99 -22.32
N ALA A 72 -15.63 -9.01 -22.26
CA ALA A 72 -16.01 -7.64 -21.91
C ALA A 72 -17.08 -7.22 -22.92
N GLY A 73 -18.33 -7.24 -22.49
CA GLY A 73 -19.40 -6.58 -23.22
C GLY A 73 -18.97 -5.14 -23.40
N THR A 74 -18.96 -4.66 -24.62
CA THR A 74 -18.80 -3.25 -24.99
C THR A 74 -19.95 -2.46 -24.40
N THR A 75 -19.85 -2.13 -23.13
CA THR A 75 -20.66 -1.09 -22.51
C THR A 75 -20.07 0.22 -23.01
N GLU A 76 -20.89 1.03 -23.70
CA GLU A 76 -20.49 2.41 -24.05
C GLU A 76 -19.90 3.05 -22.80
N ALA A 77 -18.67 3.54 -22.94
CA ALA A 77 -17.91 4.09 -21.82
C ALA A 77 -18.60 5.37 -21.33
N SER A 78 -19.52 5.24 -20.37
CA SER A 78 -20.08 6.40 -19.69
C SER A 78 -18.94 7.16 -19.01
N ALA A 79 -19.01 8.49 -18.98
CA ALA A 79 -18.01 9.30 -18.30
C ALA A 79 -17.82 8.81 -16.85
N PRO A 80 -16.59 8.75 -16.35
CA PRO A 80 -16.34 8.23 -15.02
C PRO A 80 -16.92 9.14 -13.95
N TRP A 81 -17.50 8.54 -12.91
CA TRP A 81 -17.97 9.25 -11.74
C TRP A 81 -16.81 9.94 -11.02
N THR A 82 -17.05 11.16 -10.57
CA THR A 82 -16.13 11.88 -9.68
C THR A 82 -16.59 11.70 -8.25
N VAL A 83 -15.74 11.10 -7.42
CA VAL A 83 -15.98 10.91 -5.98
C VAL A 83 -15.04 11.78 -5.18
N ARG A 84 -15.57 12.55 -4.25
CA ARG A 84 -14.80 13.35 -3.29
C ARG A 84 -15.26 13.05 -1.88
N VAL A 85 -14.32 12.69 -1.01
CA VAL A 85 -14.60 12.51 0.42
C VAL A 85 -13.63 13.39 1.20
N GLY A 86 -14.16 14.31 2.00
CA GLY A 86 -13.34 15.23 2.79
C GLY A 86 -12.50 14.48 3.84
N ARG A 87 -13.13 13.55 4.56
CA ARG A 87 -12.46 12.71 5.57
C ARG A 87 -13.06 11.31 5.63
N VAL A 88 -12.21 10.33 5.78
CA VAL A 88 -12.54 8.95 6.19
C VAL A 88 -11.80 8.67 7.50
N ALA A 89 -12.51 8.25 8.54
CA ALA A 89 -11.91 7.84 9.80
C ALA A 89 -12.47 6.49 10.26
N LEU A 90 -11.57 5.61 10.60
CA LEU A 90 -11.82 4.30 11.20
C LEU A 90 -11.20 4.30 12.61
N THR A 91 -11.95 3.85 13.61
CA THR A 91 -11.48 3.73 14.99
C THR A 91 -11.77 2.33 15.49
N ASP A 92 -10.75 1.65 15.98
CA ASP A 92 -10.83 0.29 16.54
C ASP A 92 -11.51 -0.70 15.57
N ASN A 93 -11.11 -0.66 14.31
CA ASN A 93 -11.65 -1.56 13.29
C ASN A 93 -10.76 -2.80 13.11
N SER A 94 -11.28 -3.80 12.39
CA SER A 94 -10.50 -4.94 11.92
C SER A 94 -10.76 -5.19 10.44
N VAL A 95 -9.70 -5.55 9.73
CA VAL A 95 -9.76 -5.88 8.29
C VAL A 95 -9.08 -7.22 8.07
N GLU A 96 -9.75 -8.10 7.38
CA GLU A 96 -9.24 -9.40 6.96
C GLU A 96 -9.37 -9.53 5.44
N TYR A 97 -8.26 -9.84 4.79
CA TYR A 97 -8.19 -10.10 3.36
C TYR A 97 -7.43 -11.40 3.12
N GLY A 98 -8.00 -12.32 2.36
CA GLY A 98 -7.31 -13.59 2.13
C GLY A 98 -7.99 -14.49 1.11
N ARG A 99 -7.56 -15.75 1.10
CA ARG A 99 -8.14 -16.81 0.28
C ARG A 99 -8.93 -17.78 1.15
N LEU A 100 -10.12 -18.17 0.67
CA LEU A 100 -10.95 -19.18 1.33
C LEU A 100 -10.17 -20.49 1.50
N GLY A 101 -10.19 -21.02 2.75
CA GLY A 101 -9.49 -22.26 3.08
C GLY A 101 -7.97 -22.18 3.16
N HIS A 102 -7.38 -21.01 2.93
CA HIS A 102 -5.95 -20.80 3.14
C HIS A 102 -5.60 -20.88 4.63
N ARG A 103 -4.53 -21.60 4.95
CA ARG A 103 -3.96 -21.63 6.30
C ARG A 103 -2.77 -20.68 6.33
N PRO A 104 -2.87 -19.57 7.08
CA PRO A 104 -1.79 -18.60 7.13
C PRO A 104 -0.48 -19.19 7.63
N ALA A 105 0.62 -18.86 6.96
CA ALA A 105 1.97 -19.23 7.38
C ALA A 105 2.39 -18.49 8.66
N ALA A 106 3.45 -18.95 9.30
CA ALA A 106 4.14 -18.18 10.33
C ALA A 106 4.79 -16.95 9.70
N GLY A 107 4.76 -15.80 10.40
CA GLY A 107 5.22 -14.52 9.86
C GLY A 107 4.17 -13.87 8.95
N PHE A 108 4.63 -12.93 8.11
CA PHE A 108 3.78 -12.24 7.16
C PHE A 108 3.39 -13.16 5.99
N ASP A 109 2.10 -13.21 5.73
CA ASP A 109 1.54 -14.04 4.66
C ASP A 109 0.75 -13.15 3.68
N PRO A 110 1.26 -12.86 2.48
CA PRO A 110 0.58 -12.00 1.52
C PRO A 110 -0.74 -12.60 0.98
N ALA A 111 -0.95 -13.91 1.16
CA ALA A 111 -2.20 -14.57 0.81
C ALA A 111 -3.27 -14.49 1.91
N PHE A 112 -2.89 -13.98 3.09
CA PHE A 112 -3.81 -13.77 4.21
C PHE A 112 -3.33 -12.64 5.12
N ILE A 113 -3.93 -11.47 4.99
CA ILE A 113 -3.62 -10.26 5.75
C ILE A 113 -4.75 -10.01 6.75
N ALA A 114 -4.41 -9.83 8.03
CA ALA A 114 -5.38 -9.48 9.05
C ALA A 114 -4.82 -8.35 9.94
N LEU A 115 -5.54 -7.24 9.97
CA LEU A 115 -5.18 -6.03 10.71
C LEU A 115 -6.17 -5.81 11.84
N ALA A 116 -5.71 -5.78 13.09
CA ALA A 116 -6.53 -5.48 14.27
C ALA A 116 -5.66 -5.10 15.48
N PRO A 117 -5.99 -4.03 16.25
CA PRO A 117 -6.93 -2.98 15.86
C PRO A 117 -6.41 -2.17 14.68
N LEU A 118 -7.31 -1.56 13.91
CA LEU A 118 -6.98 -0.64 12.83
C LEU A 118 -7.60 0.73 13.11
N ASP A 119 -6.75 1.72 13.27
CA ASP A 119 -7.10 3.13 13.27
C ASP A 119 -6.60 3.77 11.99
N LEU A 120 -7.46 4.49 11.28
CA LEU A 120 -7.13 5.12 10.01
C LEU A 120 -7.78 6.50 9.91
N THR A 121 -7.03 7.49 9.48
CA THR A 121 -7.58 8.80 9.08
C THR A 121 -6.99 9.19 7.73
N ILE A 122 -7.87 9.35 6.75
CA ILE A 122 -7.54 9.82 5.41
C ILE A 122 -8.32 11.10 5.15
N ASP A 123 -7.67 12.11 4.62
CA ASP A 123 -8.27 13.37 4.17
C ASP A 123 -8.21 13.49 2.65
N SER A 124 -9.10 14.30 2.09
CA SER A 124 -9.05 14.73 0.69
C SER A 124 -9.03 13.58 -0.31
N VAL A 125 -9.86 12.56 -0.08
CA VAL A 125 -9.99 11.45 -1.04
C VAL A 125 -10.67 11.97 -2.31
N TYR A 126 -10.01 11.77 -3.43
CA TYR A 126 -10.49 12.06 -4.77
C TYR A 126 -10.34 10.83 -5.66
N ASN A 127 -11.37 10.53 -6.41
CA ASN A 127 -11.33 9.52 -7.45
C ASN A 127 -12.15 9.95 -8.67
N ARG A 128 -11.60 9.78 -9.86
CA ARG A 128 -12.29 9.91 -11.14
C ARG A 128 -11.70 8.95 -12.15
N GLY A 129 -12.35 7.82 -12.35
CA GLY A 129 -11.78 6.77 -13.20
C GLY A 129 -10.45 6.26 -12.63
N ALA A 130 -9.37 6.45 -13.40
CA ALA A 130 -8.01 6.09 -12.97
C ALA A 130 -7.34 7.15 -12.08
N ASP A 131 -7.87 8.39 -12.07
CA ASP A 131 -7.28 9.46 -11.26
C ASP A 131 -7.65 9.24 -9.78
N ILE A 132 -6.64 9.16 -8.92
CA ILE A 132 -6.78 8.96 -7.49
C ILE A 132 -5.88 9.94 -6.77
N ALA A 133 -6.39 10.58 -5.72
CA ALA A 133 -5.56 11.35 -4.79
C ALA A 133 -6.10 11.18 -3.37
N LEU A 134 -5.20 11.06 -2.40
CA LEU A 134 -5.55 10.98 -0.99
C LEU A 134 -4.39 11.42 -0.09
N GLN A 135 -4.72 11.82 1.12
CA GLN A 135 -3.74 12.11 2.16
C GLN A 135 -4.00 11.24 3.39
N ILE A 136 -3.07 10.35 3.68
CA ILE A 136 -3.05 9.58 4.91
C ILE A 136 -2.55 10.51 6.01
N ARG A 137 -3.39 10.79 7.01
CA ARG A 137 -3.05 11.61 8.18
C ARG A 137 -2.49 10.76 9.30
N ARG A 138 -3.02 9.56 9.43
CA ARG A 138 -2.60 8.59 10.42
C ARG A 138 -3.14 7.22 10.03
N THR A 139 -2.31 6.22 10.18
CA THR A 139 -2.74 4.81 10.20
C THR A 139 -1.95 4.08 11.27
N ALA A 140 -2.65 3.36 12.14
CA ALA A 140 -2.04 2.50 13.13
C ALA A 140 -2.76 1.15 13.12
N PHE A 141 -2.01 0.05 13.18
CA PHE A 141 -2.57 -1.30 13.22
C PHE A 141 -1.56 -2.31 13.73
N THR A 142 -2.05 -3.46 14.11
CA THR A 142 -1.22 -4.65 14.30
C THR A 142 -1.64 -5.70 13.28
N GLU A 143 -0.67 -6.21 12.52
CA GLU A 143 -0.87 -7.32 11.61
C GLU A 143 -0.79 -8.65 12.38
N ARG A 144 -1.50 -9.67 11.91
CA ARG A 144 -1.57 -11.00 12.53
C ARG A 144 -0.21 -11.62 12.87
N CYS A 145 0.82 -11.37 12.06
CA CYS A 145 2.19 -11.83 12.33
C CYS A 145 2.83 -11.17 13.56
N GLY A 146 2.22 -10.13 14.13
CA GLY A 146 2.72 -9.37 15.28
C GLY A 146 3.42 -8.06 14.92
N LEU A 147 3.61 -7.74 13.64
CA LEU A 147 4.12 -6.45 13.23
C LEU A 147 3.12 -5.35 13.61
N SER A 148 3.57 -4.39 14.42
CA SER A 148 2.75 -3.27 14.85
C SER A 148 3.21 -1.98 14.19
N VAL A 149 2.37 -1.41 13.32
CA VAL A 149 2.53 -0.07 12.77
C VAL A 149 1.89 0.91 13.74
N ARG A 150 2.68 1.83 14.29
CA ARG A 150 2.24 2.85 15.26
C ARG A 150 1.73 4.09 14.59
N ASP A 151 2.34 4.43 13.46
CA ASP A 151 1.95 5.58 12.65
C ASP A 151 2.41 5.39 11.20
N LEU A 152 1.52 5.75 10.29
CA LEU A 152 1.81 5.86 8.86
C LEU A 152 1.13 7.12 8.34
N THR A 153 1.92 8.00 7.75
CA THR A 153 1.46 9.22 7.09
C THR A 153 1.97 9.28 5.66
N GLY A 154 1.35 10.10 4.81
CA GLY A 154 1.81 10.29 3.44
C GLY A 154 0.72 10.83 2.52
N ARG A 155 1.11 11.18 1.31
CA ARG A 155 0.22 11.56 0.21
C ARG A 155 0.43 10.64 -0.96
N PHE A 156 -0.66 10.21 -1.55
CA PHE A 156 -0.65 9.42 -2.77
C PHE A 156 -1.46 10.14 -3.84
N GLY A 157 -0.91 10.20 -5.04
CA GLY A 157 -1.58 10.68 -6.23
C GLY A 157 -1.27 9.79 -7.43
N MET A 158 -2.27 9.55 -8.25
CA MET A 158 -2.15 8.88 -9.53
C MET A 158 -3.09 9.55 -10.51
N ASP A 159 -2.58 9.92 -11.68
CA ASP A 159 -3.34 10.50 -12.78
C ASP A 159 -2.70 10.16 -14.13
N ALA A 160 -3.14 10.83 -15.18
CA ALA A 160 -2.60 10.64 -16.54
C ALA A 160 -1.10 10.98 -16.66
N SER A 161 -0.52 11.73 -15.73
CA SER A 161 0.91 12.06 -15.72
C SER A 161 1.78 11.03 -15.02
N GLY A 162 1.19 10.22 -14.14
CA GLY A 162 1.88 9.15 -13.43
C GLY A 162 1.46 8.96 -11.99
N ILE A 163 2.41 8.51 -11.17
CA ILE A 163 2.22 8.20 -9.75
C ILE A 163 3.13 9.09 -8.92
N VAL A 164 2.59 9.66 -7.86
CA VAL A 164 3.36 10.42 -6.85
C VAL A 164 3.03 9.86 -5.46
N LEU A 165 4.07 9.49 -4.73
CA LEU A 165 4.01 9.21 -3.30
C LEU A 165 4.92 10.20 -2.59
N SER A 166 4.39 11.02 -1.71
CA SER A 166 5.18 12.04 -1.02
C SER A 166 4.95 12.05 0.48
N GLY A 167 6.01 12.33 1.23
CA GLY A 167 6.00 12.41 2.68
C GLY A 167 5.57 11.10 3.33
N LEU A 168 5.86 9.93 2.72
CA LEU A 168 5.62 8.66 3.39
C LEU A 168 6.54 8.58 4.61
N ASP A 169 5.95 8.44 5.79
CA ASP A 169 6.64 8.19 7.06
C ASP A 169 5.90 7.08 7.80
N LEU A 170 6.52 5.90 7.83
CA LEU A 170 6.01 4.72 8.51
C LEU A 170 6.84 4.46 9.75
N GLN A 171 6.19 4.34 10.89
CA GLN A 171 6.79 4.00 12.18
C GLN A 171 6.16 2.72 12.71
N THR A 172 7.00 1.75 13.00
CA THR A 172 6.62 0.52 13.69
C THR A 172 6.99 0.60 15.18
N ALA A 173 6.98 -0.53 15.86
CA ALA A 173 7.46 -0.61 17.23
C ALA A 173 8.97 -0.31 17.35
N PHE A 174 9.78 -0.69 16.36
CA PHE A 174 11.24 -0.65 16.42
C PHE A 174 11.90 -0.04 15.18
N SER A 175 11.17 0.18 14.09
CA SER A 175 11.70 0.67 12.82
C SER A 175 11.02 1.96 12.37
N ARG A 176 11.69 2.69 11.48
CA ARG A 176 11.12 3.84 10.77
C ARG A 176 11.54 3.82 9.31
N ILE A 177 10.58 4.07 8.43
CA ILE A 177 10.79 4.12 6.97
C ILE A 177 10.22 5.42 6.44
N ARG A 178 10.99 6.14 5.62
CA ARG A 178 10.53 7.29 4.85
C ARG A 178 10.76 7.04 3.39
N ALA A 179 9.80 7.42 2.55
CA ALA A 179 9.91 7.25 1.11
C ALA A 179 9.26 8.39 0.33
N GLU A 180 9.84 8.67 -0.82
CA GLU A 180 9.33 9.55 -1.86
C GLU A 180 9.41 8.79 -3.18
N LEU A 181 8.39 8.93 -4.02
CA LEU A 181 8.36 8.32 -5.34
C LEU A 181 7.63 9.24 -6.32
N THR A 182 8.24 9.47 -7.46
CA THR A 182 7.59 10.04 -8.63
C THR A 182 7.87 9.13 -9.82
N ALA A 183 6.81 8.67 -10.48
CA ALA A 183 6.92 7.80 -11.64
C ALA A 183 5.95 8.25 -12.73
N GLY A 184 6.42 8.27 -13.98
CA GLY A 184 5.60 8.67 -15.13
C GLY A 184 4.47 7.68 -15.45
N ALA A 185 3.50 8.12 -16.25
CA ALA A 185 2.29 7.36 -16.58
C ALA A 185 2.56 5.97 -17.17
N GLY A 186 3.64 5.83 -17.94
CA GLY A 186 4.04 4.54 -18.53
C GLY A 186 4.55 3.50 -17.54
N ILE A 187 4.75 3.86 -16.23
CA ILE A 187 5.26 2.91 -15.22
C ILE A 187 4.33 1.70 -15.06
N LEU A 188 3.03 1.90 -15.11
CA LEU A 188 2.04 0.81 -15.00
C LEU A 188 2.01 -0.11 -16.24
N LYS A 189 2.51 0.39 -17.38
CA LYS A 189 2.65 -0.37 -18.63
C LYS A 189 4.07 -0.86 -18.85
N LEU A 190 4.97 -0.63 -17.90
CA LEU A 190 6.40 -0.95 -17.99
C LEU A 190 7.06 -0.31 -19.22
N GLU A 191 6.68 0.92 -19.56
CA GLU A 191 7.30 1.64 -20.69
C GLU A 191 8.72 2.07 -20.33
N PRO A 192 9.75 1.70 -21.13
CA PRO A 192 11.14 1.97 -20.78
C PRO A 192 11.48 3.46 -20.62
N ALA A 193 10.77 4.33 -21.34
CA ALA A 193 10.97 5.79 -21.28
C ALA A 193 10.29 6.46 -20.09
N SER A 194 9.51 5.71 -19.26
CA SER A 194 8.84 6.27 -18.09
C SER A 194 9.83 6.82 -17.10
N PRO A 195 9.75 8.12 -16.76
CA PRO A 195 10.61 8.70 -15.73
C PRO A 195 10.34 8.04 -14.37
N LEU A 196 11.40 7.89 -13.59
CA LEU A 196 11.37 7.36 -12.24
C LEU A 196 12.34 8.16 -11.37
N ASP A 197 11.83 8.65 -10.25
CA ASP A 197 12.61 9.25 -9.16
C ASP A 197 12.12 8.65 -7.87
N ALA A 198 13.00 8.01 -7.12
CA ALA A 198 12.68 7.33 -5.88
C ALA A 198 13.74 7.59 -4.83
N ALA A 199 13.30 7.86 -3.61
CA ALA A 199 14.17 7.96 -2.45
C ALA A 199 13.55 7.20 -1.28
N LEU A 200 14.38 6.46 -0.55
CA LEU A 200 13.96 5.72 0.63
C LEU A 200 15.05 5.85 1.69
N SER A 201 14.66 6.13 2.92
CA SER A 201 15.51 6.02 4.08
C SER A 201 14.83 5.18 5.16
N ALA A 202 15.55 4.25 5.77
CA ALA A 202 14.99 3.38 6.76
C ALA A 202 15.99 3.10 7.89
N ASP A 203 15.50 3.15 9.12
CA ASP A 203 16.11 2.54 10.28
C ASP A 203 15.32 1.26 10.58
N LEU A 204 15.86 0.10 10.20
CA LEU A 204 15.19 -1.19 10.29
C LEU A 204 15.75 -1.98 11.47
N ASN A 205 14.93 -2.26 12.47
CA ASN A 205 15.31 -3.16 13.53
C ASN A 205 14.92 -4.60 13.16
N THR A 206 15.83 -5.52 13.42
CA THR A 206 15.65 -6.93 13.08
C THR A 206 14.51 -7.60 13.84
N LYS A 207 14.03 -7.02 14.95
CA LYS A 207 12.80 -7.49 15.62
C LYS A 207 11.58 -7.38 14.73
N ASP A 208 11.44 -6.25 14.00
CA ASP A 208 10.33 -6.09 13.06
C ASP A 208 10.48 -7.04 11.86
N LEU A 209 11.71 -7.24 11.37
CA LEU A 209 11.98 -8.16 10.27
C LEU A 209 11.64 -9.61 10.65
N LYS A 210 11.82 -10.00 11.91
CA LYS A 210 11.42 -11.34 12.41
C LYS A 210 9.91 -11.57 12.35
N TYR A 211 9.10 -10.53 12.56
CA TYR A 211 7.64 -10.65 12.36
C TYR A 211 7.29 -10.91 10.89
N LEU A 212 8.01 -10.29 9.96
CA LEU A 212 7.76 -10.47 8.54
C LEU A 212 8.28 -11.83 8.05
N SER A 213 9.51 -12.17 8.40
CA SER A 213 10.16 -13.42 7.99
C SER A 213 11.06 -13.95 9.12
N PRO A 214 10.53 -14.81 10.00
CA PRO A 214 11.26 -15.30 11.17
C PRO A 214 12.59 -16.01 10.82
N GLU A 215 12.63 -16.67 9.66
CA GLU A 215 13.80 -17.45 9.21
C GLU A 215 14.85 -16.59 8.48
N ALA A 216 14.50 -15.40 8.01
CA ALA A 216 15.39 -14.56 7.22
C ALA A 216 16.43 -13.80 8.03
N VAL A 217 16.26 -13.70 9.36
CA VAL A 217 17.15 -12.94 10.23
C VAL A 217 18.16 -13.86 10.91
N PRO A 218 19.45 -13.82 10.53
CA PRO A 218 20.49 -14.60 11.20
C PRO A 218 20.58 -14.23 12.69
N PRO A 219 20.88 -15.19 13.59
CA PRO A 219 21.00 -14.93 15.03
C PRO A 219 22.04 -13.85 15.39
N VAL A 220 23.10 -13.69 14.61
CA VAL A 220 24.14 -12.68 14.79
C VAL A 220 23.60 -11.23 14.63
N LEU A 221 22.51 -11.06 13.89
CA LEU A 221 21.85 -9.77 13.68
C LEU A 221 20.67 -9.55 14.63
N ASP A 222 20.51 -10.36 15.66
CA ASP A 222 19.40 -10.24 16.59
C ASP A 222 19.47 -8.91 17.37
N ASP A 223 18.30 -8.25 17.45
CA ASP A 223 18.11 -6.94 18.12
C ASP A 223 19.05 -5.82 17.59
N ARG A 224 19.37 -5.87 16.31
CA ARG A 224 20.21 -4.87 15.65
C ARG A 224 19.38 -3.92 14.80
N THR A 225 19.86 -2.69 14.70
CA THR A 225 19.30 -1.70 13.77
C THR A 225 20.23 -1.58 12.55
N VAL A 226 19.65 -1.74 11.39
CA VAL A 226 20.28 -1.54 10.09
C VAL A 226 19.71 -0.26 9.49
N ARG A 227 20.59 0.68 9.16
CA ARG A 227 20.22 1.86 8.38
C ARG A 227 20.36 1.57 6.91
N LEU A 228 19.35 1.97 6.16
CA LEU A 228 19.34 1.84 4.71
C LEU A 228 18.97 3.19 4.11
N SER A 229 19.75 3.64 3.14
CA SER A 229 19.43 4.77 2.28
C SER A 229 19.48 4.30 0.83
N PHE A 230 18.44 4.57 0.08
CA PHE A 230 18.34 4.23 -1.32
C PHE A 230 17.83 5.43 -2.12
N SER A 231 18.44 5.69 -3.26
CA SER A 231 17.90 6.63 -4.23
C SER A 231 18.12 6.11 -5.65
N ALA A 232 17.15 6.36 -6.51
CA ALA A 232 17.22 6.01 -7.92
C ALA A 232 16.58 7.11 -8.77
N ALA A 233 17.25 7.54 -9.82
CA ALA A 233 16.75 8.54 -10.74
C ALA A 233 17.09 8.19 -12.18
N GLY A 234 16.12 8.40 -13.08
CA GLY A 234 16.28 8.10 -14.51
C GLY A 234 14.96 7.77 -15.17
N THR A 235 14.98 6.75 -16.00
CA THR A 235 13.77 6.13 -16.56
C THR A 235 13.72 4.64 -16.20
N LEU A 236 12.56 4.01 -16.34
CA LEU A 236 12.42 2.60 -16.07
C LEU A 236 13.37 1.71 -16.92
N GLY A 237 13.72 2.17 -18.11
CA GLY A 237 14.68 1.47 -18.97
C GLY A 237 16.14 1.86 -18.75
N ASP A 238 16.41 3.02 -18.13
CA ASP A 238 17.77 3.54 -17.90
C ASP A 238 17.82 4.28 -16.56
N LEU A 239 18.26 3.58 -15.52
CA LEU A 239 18.53 4.15 -14.20
C LEU A 239 19.99 4.63 -14.17
N GLY A 240 20.19 5.88 -14.53
CA GLY A 240 21.52 6.47 -14.63
C GLY A 240 22.20 6.74 -13.30
N LYS A 241 21.42 6.85 -12.20
CA LYS A 241 21.92 7.11 -10.86
C LYS A 241 21.12 6.28 -9.87
N THR A 242 21.76 5.28 -9.30
CA THR A 242 21.21 4.50 -8.21
C THR A 242 22.24 4.42 -7.10
N GLN A 243 21.87 4.84 -5.91
CA GLN A 243 22.74 4.81 -4.74
C GLN A 243 22.09 3.96 -3.66
N LEU A 244 22.88 3.14 -3.02
CA LEU A 244 22.49 2.32 -1.90
C LEU A 244 23.54 2.44 -0.80
N GLU A 245 23.11 2.82 0.39
CA GLU A 245 23.93 2.78 1.58
C GLU A 245 23.26 1.89 2.61
N ILE A 246 24.03 0.95 3.16
CA ILE A 246 23.58 0.08 4.25
C ILE A 246 24.61 0.17 5.36
N SER A 247 24.18 0.50 6.57
CA SER A 247 25.08 0.51 7.70
C SER A 247 24.46 -0.12 8.95
N SER A 248 25.31 -0.80 9.71
CA SER A 248 24.98 -1.28 11.05
C SER A 248 26.14 -0.92 11.97
N PRO A 249 25.92 -0.07 12.98
CA PRO A 249 27.00 0.47 13.78
C PRO A 249 27.93 -0.61 14.34
N GLY A 250 29.22 -0.49 14.02
CA GLY A 250 30.27 -1.40 14.49
C GLY A 250 30.36 -2.74 13.76
N HIS A 251 29.53 -3.02 12.75
CA HIS A 251 29.52 -4.31 12.06
C HIS A 251 29.59 -4.20 10.53
N LEU A 252 28.88 -3.25 9.93
CA LEU A 252 28.76 -3.17 8.49
C LEU A 252 28.62 -1.72 8.05
N ASP A 253 29.42 -1.33 7.08
CA ASP A 253 29.22 -0.14 6.28
C ASP A 253 29.39 -0.55 4.81
N LEU A 254 28.34 -0.42 4.03
CA LEU A 254 28.31 -0.74 2.60
C LEU A 254 27.75 0.44 1.81
N LYS A 255 28.46 0.86 0.78
CA LYS A 255 27.99 1.83 -0.19
C LYS A 255 28.04 1.20 -1.58
N ALA A 256 27.03 1.44 -2.37
CA ALA A 256 26.97 1.01 -3.74
C ALA A 256 26.44 2.14 -4.62
N ASP A 257 27.18 2.46 -5.68
CA ASP A 257 26.72 3.29 -6.78
C ASP A 257 26.47 2.37 -7.97
N ALA A 258 25.29 2.43 -8.55
CA ALA A 258 24.90 1.58 -9.65
C ALA A 258 24.26 2.41 -10.78
N ALA A 259 24.38 1.90 -11.98
CA ALA A 259 23.65 2.33 -13.16
C ALA A 259 23.20 1.08 -13.93
N ALA A 260 22.01 1.12 -14.47
CA ALA A 260 21.47 0.00 -15.22
C ALA A 260 20.71 0.51 -16.44
N LYS A 261 20.93 -0.14 -17.59
CA LYS A 261 20.26 0.13 -18.86
C LYS A 261 19.49 -1.06 -19.33
N ASN A 262 18.46 -0.83 -20.10
CA ASN A 262 17.60 -1.87 -20.69
C ASN A 262 17.01 -2.83 -19.64
N LEU A 263 16.63 -2.31 -18.47
CA LEU A 263 16.14 -3.13 -17.35
C LEU A 263 14.96 -4.05 -17.70
N LEU A 264 14.19 -3.70 -18.72
CA LEU A 264 13.01 -4.49 -19.15
C LEU A 264 13.36 -5.52 -20.23
N ASP A 265 14.59 -5.56 -20.73
CA ASP A 265 15.04 -6.54 -21.71
C ASP A 265 16.23 -7.33 -21.15
N ALA A 266 15.94 -8.50 -20.60
CA ALA A 266 16.95 -9.36 -19.96
C ALA A 266 18.12 -9.74 -20.88
N ASN A 267 17.90 -9.72 -22.23
CA ASN A 267 18.96 -10.05 -23.20
C ASN A 267 19.87 -8.86 -23.54
N ARG A 268 19.43 -7.64 -23.22
CA ARG A 268 20.15 -6.39 -23.48
C ARG A 268 20.48 -5.62 -22.20
N MET A 269 20.14 -6.15 -21.06
CA MET A 269 20.39 -5.51 -19.77
C MET A 269 21.89 -5.31 -19.57
N GLU A 270 22.29 -4.08 -19.35
CA GLU A 270 23.62 -3.68 -18.94
C GLU A 270 23.54 -3.09 -17.54
N ALA A 271 24.35 -3.59 -16.62
CA ALA A 271 24.43 -3.06 -15.28
C ALA A 271 25.89 -2.86 -14.88
N SER A 272 26.17 -1.74 -14.25
CA SER A 272 27.45 -1.46 -13.61
C SER A 272 27.20 -1.10 -12.15
N ALA A 273 28.03 -1.61 -11.25
CA ALA A 273 27.97 -1.27 -9.85
C ALA A 273 29.38 -1.14 -9.28
N ARG A 274 29.59 -0.11 -8.46
CA ARG A 274 30.77 0.07 -7.64
C ARG A 274 30.37 -0.13 -6.19
N PHE A 275 31.07 -1.01 -5.51
CA PHE A 275 30.86 -1.30 -4.10
C PHE A 275 32.07 -0.83 -3.30
N GLU A 276 31.79 -0.21 -2.17
CA GLU A 276 32.76 0.11 -1.13
C GLU A 276 32.18 -0.35 0.20
N GLY A 277 32.93 -1.14 0.95
CA GLY A 277 32.39 -1.71 2.19
C GLY A 277 33.46 -2.05 3.19
N ASP A 278 33.12 -1.91 4.48
CA ASP A 278 33.90 -2.31 5.62
C ASP A 278 33.05 -3.24 6.50
N PHE A 279 33.58 -4.43 6.75
CA PHE A 279 32.97 -5.45 7.60
C PHE A 279 33.83 -5.63 8.82
N ARG A 280 33.24 -5.52 10.01
CA ARG A 280 33.92 -5.68 11.28
C ARG A 280 33.29 -6.84 12.03
N ASP A 281 34.14 -7.74 12.50
CA ASP A 281 33.79 -8.86 13.39
C ASP A 281 33.50 -8.39 14.82
#